data_a3a0b7f978eb70d78056cbf5f56ea8a3
#
_entry.id   a3a0b7f978eb70d78056cbf5f56ea8a3
#
_cell.length_a   1.000
_cell.length_b   1.000
_cell.length_c   1.000
_cell.angle_alpha   90.00
_cell.angle_beta   90.00
_cell.angle_gamma   90.00
#
_symmetry.space_group_name_H-M   'P 1'
#
loop_
_entity.id
_entity.type
_entity.pdbx_description
1 polymer ?
#
loop_
_entity_poly.entity_id
_entity_poly.type
_entity_poly.pdbx_seq_one_letter_code
_entity_poly.pdbx_strand_id
1 'polypeptide(L)'
;MNRKYRLERILGIGLIACLAFAVSVHAQSLPEGRGRADFQRICGTCHSLAMATSQRLPRGEWTRVINDMVARGAQGTQDELDNVMTYLTANFGKPLASAADVEPKLAPAVNEKPLSEAEIAKGTELLTAKGCLSCHRVGDTGSYVGPDLTTIGARRSGEELRASLVSPKKNVTPENRGVELITSDGKTITGRLLRHDGFSVQMMDSNSQLRSFQKANLRKFEIVTTNPMTSYANQMSAQDLTGLVRYLSSLKGNEKP
;
A
#
# COMPACT_ATOMS: atom_id res chain seq x y z
N MET A 1 32.65 -84.55 -38.50
CA MET A 1 32.22 -83.46 -39.38
C MET A 1 32.16 -82.18 -38.59
N ASN A 2 33.27 -81.41 -38.70
CA ASN A 2 33.50 -80.23 -37.89
C ASN A 2 32.85 -78.99 -38.53
N ARG A 3 32.17 -78.25 -37.77
CA ARG A 3 31.86 -76.88 -38.14
C ARG A 3 32.19 -75.93 -37.02
N LYS A 4 33.35 -75.35 -37.10
CA LYS A 4 33.85 -74.28 -36.22
C LYS A 4 33.02 -73.02 -36.50
N TYR A 5 32.28 -72.60 -35.50
CA TYR A 5 31.75 -71.27 -35.51
C TYR A 5 32.73 -70.33 -34.83
N ARG A 6 33.37 -69.51 -35.60
CA ARG A 6 34.15 -68.37 -35.12
C ARG A 6 33.20 -67.37 -34.50
N LEU A 7 33.34 -67.20 -33.23
CA LEU A 7 32.70 -66.10 -32.51
C LEU A 7 33.58 -64.86 -32.73
N GLU A 8 33.22 -64.03 -33.70
CA GLU A 8 33.83 -62.73 -33.81
C GLU A 8 33.22 -61.84 -32.76
N ARG A 9 34.03 -61.45 -31.80
CA ARG A 9 33.74 -60.44 -30.81
C ARG A 9 33.68 -59.09 -31.51
N ILE A 10 32.50 -58.62 -31.79
CA ILE A 10 32.28 -57.23 -32.11
C ILE A 10 32.16 -56.51 -30.80
N LEU A 11 33.28 -55.96 -30.33
CA LEU A 11 33.28 -54.94 -29.26
C LEU A 11 32.70 -53.66 -29.85
N GLY A 12 31.38 -53.56 -29.80
CA GLY A 12 30.70 -52.30 -30.02
C GLY A 12 30.87 -51.44 -28.77
N ILE A 13 31.90 -50.62 -28.76
CA ILE A 13 32.02 -49.54 -27.75
C ILE A 13 30.95 -48.52 -28.09
N GLY A 14 29.75 -48.71 -27.52
CA GLY A 14 28.73 -47.70 -27.55
C GLY A 14 29.16 -46.57 -26.64
N LEU A 15 29.78 -45.55 -27.21
CA LEU A 15 30.05 -44.27 -26.54
C LEU A 15 28.72 -43.57 -26.34
N ILE A 16 28.07 -43.85 -25.24
CA ILE A 16 26.91 -43.07 -24.79
C ILE A 16 27.46 -41.71 -24.36
N ALA A 17 27.47 -40.78 -25.32
CA ALA A 17 27.67 -39.38 -25.03
C ALA A 17 26.49 -38.92 -24.24
N CYS A 18 26.54 -39.02 -22.88
CA CYS A 18 25.67 -38.26 -21.98
C CYS A 18 25.97 -36.76 -22.22
N LEU A 19 25.25 -36.16 -23.16
CA LEU A 19 25.12 -34.71 -23.19
C LEU A 19 24.43 -34.32 -21.87
N ALA A 20 25.24 -34.03 -20.87
CA ALA A 20 24.78 -33.30 -19.68
C ALA A 20 24.34 -31.92 -20.17
N PHE A 21 23.05 -31.77 -20.48
CA PHE A 21 22.43 -30.47 -20.55
C PHE A 21 22.55 -29.88 -19.15
N ALA A 22 23.61 -29.13 -18.93
CA ALA A 22 23.70 -28.23 -17.79
C ALA A 22 22.59 -27.20 -18.01
N VAL A 23 21.40 -27.50 -17.46
CA VAL A 23 20.36 -26.50 -17.26
C VAL A 23 20.97 -25.53 -16.25
N SER A 24 21.57 -24.47 -16.76
CA SER A 24 21.98 -23.34 -15.94
C SER A 24 20.70 -22.79 -15.35
N VAL A 25 20.38 -23.24 -14.15
CA VAL A 25 19.40 -22.58 -13.29
C VAL A 25 20.00 -21.20 -13.04
N HIS A 26 19.65 -20.25 -13.87
CA HIS A 26 19.92 -18.85 -13.59
C HIS A 26 19.09 -18.51 -12.36
N ALA A 27 19.70 -18.71 -11.19
CA ALA A 27 19.21 -18.02 -10.00
C ALA A 27 19.15 -16.54 -10.40
N GLN A 28 17.95 -16.00 -10.57
CA GLN A 28 17.76 -14.62 -10.97
C GLN A 28 18.45 -13.76 -9.92
N SER A 29 19.68 -13.33 -10.22
CA SER A 29 20.42 -12.43 -9.35
C SER A 29 19.64 -11.13 -9.28
N LEU A 30 19.40 -10.68 -8.07
CA LEU A 30 18.75 -9.40 -7.84
C LEU A 30 19.56 -8.30 -8.52
N PRO A 31 18.93 -7.39 -9.26
CA PRO A 31 19.60 -6.23 -9.83
C PRO A 31 20.42 -5.46 -8.80
N GLU A 32 21.55 -4.91 -9.20
CA GLU A 32 22.32 -4.02 -8.33
C GLU A 32 21.59 -2.69 -8.16
N GLY A 33 21.74 -2.08 -6.99
CA GLY A 33 21.15 -0.77 -6.74
C GLY A 33 20.97 -0.44 -5.26
N ARG A 34 20.75 0.84 -5.01
CA ARG A 34 20.47 1.34 -3.65
C ARG A 34 19.23 0.62 -3.07
N GLY A 35 19.34 0.14 -1.83
CA GLY A 35 18.27 -0.56 -1.13
C GLY A 35 18.22 -2.07 -1.35
N ARG A 36 19.08 -2.64 -2.22
CA ARG A 36 19.14 -4.09 -2.43
C ARG A 36 19.42 -4.87 -1.15
N ALA A 37 20.41 -4.43 -0.36
CA ALA A 37 20.78 -5.10 0.88
C ALA A 37 19.62 -5.03 1.89
N ASP A 38 18.96 -3.90 2.02
CA ASP A 38 17.80 -3.72 2.89
C ASP A 38 16.63 -4.60 2.43
N PHE A 39 16.35 -4.64 1.12
CA PHE A 39 15.34 -5.53 0.54
C PHE A 39 15.63 -7.01 0.85
N GLN A 40 16.87 -7.46 0.65
CA GLN A 40 17.27 -8.84 0.96
C GLN A 40 17.11 -9.16 2.44
N ARG A 41 17.60 -8.30 3.30
CA ARG A 41 17.57 -8.48 4.75
C ARG A 41 16.15 -8.44 5.30
N ILE A 42 15.35 -7.43 4.94
CA ILE A 42 14.03 -7.21 5.53
C ILE A 42 12.99 -8.19 4.95
N CYS A 43 12.97 -8.32 3.62
CA CYS A 43 11.92 -9.09 2.96
C CYS A 43 12.28 -10.57 2.81
N GLY A 44 13.58 -10.91 2.74
CA GLY A 44 14.06 -12.28 2.59
C GLY A 44 14.02 -13.13 3.87
N THR A 45 13.75 -12.53 5.01
CA THR A 45 13.74 -13.24 6.30
C THR A 45 12.61 -14.25 6.43
N CYS A 46 11.45 -13.98 5.84
CA CYS A 46 10.24 -14.77 6.05
C CYS A 46 9.81 -15.60 4.84
N HIS A 47 10.16 -15.18 3.61
CA HIS A 47 9.76 -15.86 2.38
C HIS A 47 10.73 -15.56 1.23
N SER A 48 10.57 -16.30 0.12
CA SER A 48 11.37 -16.07 -1.09
C SER A 48 11.13 -14.68 -1.67
N LEU A 49 12.21 -13.97 -2.00
CA LEU A 49 12.16 -12.69 -2.68
C LEU A 49 11.55 -12.77 -4.08
N ALA A 50 11.50 -13.97 -4.67
CA ALA A 50 10.87 -14.21 -5.97
C ALA A 50 9.39 -13.78 -5.98
N MET A 51 8.69 -13.82 -4.85
CA MET A 51 7.31 -13.34 -4.74
C MET A 51 7.20 -11.85 -5.04
N ALA A 52 8.15 -11.05 -4.60
CA ALA A 52 8.19 -9.62 -4.89
C ALA A 52 8.80 -9.36 -6.28
N THR A 53 9.90 -10.02 -6.63
CA THR A 53 10.62 -9.75 -7.88
C THR A 53 9.88 -10.22 -9.13
N SER A 54 8.88 -11.09 -9.01
CA SER A 54 7.97 -11.47 -10.10
C SER A 54 6.88 -10.42 -10.36
N GLN A 55 6.67 -9.49 -9.45
CA GLN A 55 5.68 -8.43 -9.60
C GLN A 55 6.23 -7.23 -10.38
N ARG A 56 5.30 -6.50 -10.99
CA ARG A 56 5.57 -5.19 -11.61
C ARG A 56 4.46 -4.25 -11.17
N LEU A 57 4.70 -3.51 -10.09
CA LEU A 57 3.68 -2.72 -9.43
C LEU A 57 4.02 -1.23 -9.50
N PRO A 58 3.03 -0.35 -9.65
CA PRO A 58 3.26 1.08 -9.50
C PRO A 58 3.67 1.38 -8.04
N ARG A 59 4.36 2.52 -7.84
CA ARG A 59 4.90 2.92 -6.53
C ARG A 59 3.87 2.84 -5.40
N GLY A 60 2.62 3.29 -5.64
CA GLY A 60 1.57 3.25 -4.62
C GLY A 60 1.17 1.85 -4.18
N GLU A 61 1.24 0.86 -5.06
CA GLU A 61 1.00 -0.54 -4.71
C GLU A 61 2.19 -1.14 -3.98
N TRP A 62 3.43 -0.79 -4.35
CA TRP A 62 4.62 -1.15 -3.57
C TRP A 62 4.56 -0.59 -2.14
N THR A 63 4.05 0.63 -1.96
CA THR A 63 3.81 1.21 -0.63
C THR A 63 2.88 0.31 0.20
N ARG A 64 1.78 -0.17 -0.40
CA ARG A 64 0.86 -1.08 0.30
C ARG A 64 1.54 -2.39 0.67
N VAL A 65 2.28 -3.00 -0.26
CA VAL A 65 3.01 -4.25 0.00
C VAL A 65 3.98 -4.09 1.15
N ILE A 66 4.78 -3.02 1.18
CA ILE A 66 5.74 -2.76 2.26
C ILE A 66 5.00 -2.57 3.59
N ASN A 67 3.95 -1.76 3.61
CA ASN A 67 3.16 -1.53 4.83
C ASN A 67 2.51 -2.82 5.34
N ASP A 68 2.01 -3.67 4.45
CA ASP A 68 1.47 -4.98 4.82
C ASP A 68 2.53 -5.92 5.41
N MET A 69 3.75 -5.90 4.87
CA MET A 69 4.85 -6.71 5.40
C MET A 69 5.30 -6.20 6.77
N VAL A 70 5.40 -4.88 6.95
CA VAL A 70 5.67 -4.27 8.27
C VAL A 70 4.59 -4.64 9.27
N ALA A 71 3.32 -4.56 8.89
CA ALA A 71 2.20 -4.98 9.74
C ALA A 71 2.23 -6.47 10.09
N ARG A 72 2.90 -7.30 9.29
CA ARG A 72 3.13 -8.74 9.54
C ARG A 72 4.42 -9.03 10.28
N GLY A 73 5.18 -8.01 10.66
CA GLY A 73 6.38 -8.13 11.48
C GLY A 73 7.71 -7.97 10.75
N ALA A 74 7.72 -7.53 9.50
CA ALA A 74 8.96 -7.14 8.84
C ALA A 74 9.57 -5.93 9.57
N GLN A 75 10.84 -6.03 9.95
CA GLN A 75 11.52 -5.04 10.79
C GLN A 75 12.55 -4.26 9.97
N GLY A 76 12.43 -2.94 9.98
CA GLY A 76 13.37 -2.00 9.39
C GLY A 76 13.12 -0.59 9.92
N THR A 77 14.16 0.22 9.92
CA THR A 77 14.02 1.65 10.17
C THR A 77 13.29 2.31 8.98
N GLN A 78 12.78 3.53 9.17
CA GLN A 78 12.13 4.26 8.08
C GLN A 78 13.07 4.43 6.87
N ASP A 79 14.33 4.78 7.11
CA ASP A 79 15.33 4.95 6.04
C ASP A 79 15.57 3.65 5.26
N GLU A 80 15.62 2.52 5.93
CA GLU A 80 15.75 1.21 5.29
C GLU A 80 14.52 0.84 4.48
N LEU A 81 13.32 1.12 4.98
CA LEU A 81 12.06 0.91 4.24
C LEU A 81 11.96 1.83 3.02
N ASP A 82 12.43 3.07 3.12
CA ASP A 82 12.52 4.00 2.00
C ASP A 82 13.54 3.55 0.95
N ASN A 83 14.66 2.96 1.38
CA ASN A 83 15.62 2.32 0.49
C ASN A 83 14.99 1.11 -0.23
N VAL A 84 14.24 0.26 0.48
CA VAL A 84 13.48 -0.86 -0.11
C VAL A 84 12.48 -0.34 -1.13
N MET A 85 11.72 0.70 -0.82
CA MET A 85 10.79 1.34 -1.74
C MET A 85 11.49 1.84 -3.00
N THR A 86 12.62 2.50 -2.84
CA THR A 86 13.44 3.02 -3.95
C THR A 86 13.91 1.87 -4.83
N TYR A 87 14.42 0.79 -4.23
CA TYR A 87 14.90 -0.40 -4.93
C TYR A 87 13.77 -1.09 -5.73
N LEU A 88 12.62 -1.33 -5.09
CA LEU A 88 11.49 -2.00 -5.72
C LEU A 88 10.91 -1.17 -6.86
N THR A 89 10.79 0.13 -6.70
CA THR A 89 10.27 0.99 -7.77
C THR A 89 11.22 1.12 -8.95
N ALA A 90 12.54 1.14 -8.71
CA ALA A 90 13.54 1.24 -9.76
C ALA A 90 13.66 -0.06 -10.58
N ASN A 91 13.59 -1.23 -9.94
CA ASN A 91 13.90 -2.52 -10.58
C ASN A 91 12.66 -3.36 -10.90
N PHE A 92 11.59 -3.17 -10.16
CA PHE A 92 10.34 -3.93 -10.26
C PHE A 92 9.11 -3.01 -10.32
N GLY A 93 9.33 -1.73 -10.57
CA GLY A 93 8.27 -0.80 -10.89
C GLY A 93 7.57 -1.23 -12.18
N LYS A 94 6.24 -1.09 -12.25
CA LYS A 94 5.56 -1.13 -13.54
C LYS A 94 6.15 0.02 -14.36
N PRO A 95 6.74 -0.22 -15.54
CA PRO A 95 7.06 0.89 -16.40
C PRO A 95 5.79 1.73 -16.54
N LEU A 96 5.88 3.01 -16.32
CA LEU A 96 4.85 3.90 -16.80
C LEU A 96 4.77 3.55 -18.29
N ALA A 97 3.66 2.95 -18.72
CA ALA A 97 3.42 2.73 -20.13
C ALA A 97 3.80 4.03 -20.81
N SER A 98 4.60 3.90 -21.88
CA SER A 98 5.11 5.03 -22.63
C SER A 98 4.10 6.19 -22.61
N ALA A 99 4.56 7.42 -22.43
CA ALA A 99 3.73 8.61 -22.36
C ALA A 99 2.70 8.77 -23.52
N ALA A 100 2.65 7.81 -24.43
CA ALA A 100 1.71 7.70 -25.53
C ALA A 100 0.48 6.79 -25.25
N ASP A 101 0.51 5.90 -24.24
CA ASP A 101 -0.55 4.88 -24.02
C ASP A 101 -1.22 4.97 -22.64
N VAL A 102 -0.75 5.81 -21.77
CA VAL A 102 -1.46 6.30 -20.61
C VAL A 102 -1.54 7.82 -20.78
N GLU A 103 -2.51 8.27 -21.56
CA GLU A 103 -3.20 9.42 -21.06
C GLU A 103 -3.81 8.98 -19.72
N PRO A 104 -3.17 9.29 -18.56
CA PRO A 104 -4.00 9.69 -17.50
C PRO A 104 -4.81 10.78 -18.19
N LYS A 105 -6.10 10.76 -18.16
CA LYS A 105 -6.86 11.97 -18.22
C LYS A 105 -6.39 12.77 -17.00
N LEU A 106 -5.15 13.23 -17.04
CA LEU A 106 -4.71 14.39 -16.35
C LEU A 106 -5.73 15.41 -16.86
N ALA A 107 -6.71 15.67 -16.04
CA ALA A 107 -7.28 16.99 -16.06
C ALA A 107 -6.05 17.91 -16.25
N PRO A 108 -6.06 18.81 -17.25
CA PRO A 108 -4.89 19.57 -17.63
C PRO A 108 -4.20 19.95 -16.34
N ALA A 109 -2.87 19.75 -16.27
CA ALA A 109 -2.09 20.30 -15.18
C ALA A 109 -2.49 21.76 -15.19
N VAL A 110 -3.49 22.08 -14.40
CA VAL A 110 -3.85 23.45 -14.14
C VAL A 110 -2.57 23.92 -13.52
N ASN A 111 -1.89 24.85 -14.17
CA ASN A 111 -0.77 25.59 -13.62
C ASN A 111 -1.36 26.40 -12.46
N GLU A 112 -1.75 25.63 -11.42
CA GLU A 112 -2.35 26.20 -10.22
C GLU A 112 -1.22 26.93 -9.54
N LYS A 113 -1.29 28.24 -9.58
CA LYS A 113 -0.47 29.13 -8.78
C LYS A 113 -0.36 28.52 -7.39
N PRO A 114 0.86 28.39 -6.82
CA PRO A 114 1.04 27.93 -5.46
C PRO A 114 0.06 28.62 -4.52
N LEU A 115 -0.47 27.87 -3.56
CA LEU A 115 -1.38 28.46 -2.57
C LEU A 115 -0.66 29.55 -1.79
N SER A 116 -1.34 30.65 -1.56
CA SER A 116 -0.90 31.67 -0.62
C SER A 116 -1.03 31.15 0.81
N GLU A 117 -0.28 31.74 1.74
CA GLU A 117 -0.40 31.41 3.17
C GLU A 117 -1.84 31.54 3.69
N ALA A 118 -2.58 32.53 3.21
CA ALA A 118 -3.99 32.73 3.56
C ALA A 118 -4.89 31.57 3.05
N GLU A 119 -4.63 31.04 1.87
CA GLU A 119 -5.36 29.87 1.33
C GLU A 119 -5.00 28.59 2.09
N ILE A 120 -3.74 28.42 2.49
CA ILE A 120 -3.29 27.31 3.34
C ILE A 120 -3.97 27.40 4.72
N ALA A 121 -3.92 28.57 5.36
CA ALA A 121 -4.56 28.79 6.65
C ALA A 121 -6.07 28.54 6.59
N LYS A 122 -6.75 29.00 5.52
CA LYS A 122 -8.18 28.75 5.31
C LYS A 122 -8.49 27.27 5.09
N GLY A 123 -7.66 26.55 4.33
CA GLY A 123 -7.79 25.10 4.15
C GLY A 123 -7.67 24.34 5.48
N THR A 124 -6.70 24.69 6.32
CA THR A 124 -6.49 24.12 7.65
C THR A 124 -7.65 24.43 8.58
N GLU A 125 -8.15 25.68 8.58
CA GLU A 125 -9.33 26.08 9.32
C GLU A 125 -10.55 25.22 8.93
N LEU A 126 -10.79 25.03 7.63
CA LEU A 126 -11.91 24.25 7.15
C LEU A 126 -11.82 22.77 7.57
N LEU A 127 -10.63 22.16 7.56
CA LEU A 127 -10.45 20.79 8.09
C LEU A 127 -10.87 20.68 9.55
N THR A 128 -10.51 21.66 10.35
CA THR A 128 -10.86 21.70 11.79
C THR A 128 -12.34 21.99 11.98
N ALA A 129 -12.85 23.05 11.38
CA ALA A 129 -14.24 23.52 11.54
C ALA A 129 -15.27 22.50 11.05
N LYS A 130 -14.92 21.72 10.01
CA LYS A 130 -15.81 20.67 9.47
C LYS A 130 -15.58 19.29 10.09
N GLY A 131 -14.76 19.20 11.14
CA GLY A 131 -14.53 17.97 11.90
C GLY A 131 -13.76 16.90 11.15
N CYS A 132 -13.07 17.24 10.04
CA CYS A 132 -12.34 16.26 9.24
C CYS A 132 -11.24 15.57 10.05
N LEU A 133 -10.57 16.32 10.94
CA LEU A 133 -9.47 15.85 11.77
C LEU A 133 -9.91 14.89 12.91
N SER A 134 -11.20 14.77 13.19
CA SER A 134 -11.69 13.75 14.11
C SER A 134 -11.51 12.32 13.57
N CYS A 135 -11.40 12.17 12.24
CA CYS A 135 -11.18 10.89 11.57
C CYS A 135 -9.88 10.86 10.78
N HIS A 136 -9.53 11.95 10.11
CA HIS A 136 -8.36 12.05 9.24
C HIS A 136 -7.20 12.74 9.92
N ARG A 137 -6.00 12.50 9.38
CA ARG A 137 -4.76 13.13 9.81
C ARG A 137 -4.15 13.95 8.66
N VAL A 138 -3.54 15.09 9.00
CA VAL A 138 -2.66 15.88 8.14
C VAL A 138 -1.40 16.25 8.94
N GLY A 139 -0.23 15.83 8.49
CA GLY A 139 1.01 15.99 9.24
C GLY A 139 0.92 15.29 10.61
N ASP A 140 1.14 16.03 11.67
CA ASP A 140 1.09 15.52 13.05
C ASP A 140 -0.27 15.76 13.74
N THR A 141 -1.24 16.33 13.02
CA THR A 141 -2.54 16.71 13.58
C THR A 141 -3.67 15.82 13.06
N GLY A 142 -4.55 15.38 13.94
CA GLY A 142 -5.74 14.61 13.62
C GLY A 142 -5.69 13.16 14.09
N SER A 143 -6.54 12.32 13.49
CA SER A 143 -6.80 10.94 13.90
C SER A 143 -6.40 9.92 12.84
N TYR A 144 -6.07 8.70 13.27
CA TYR A 144 -5.75 7.55 12.41
C TYR A 144 -6.96 6.66 12.08
N VAL A 145 -8.18 7.05 12.47
CA VAL A 145 -9.39 6.27 12.17
C VAL A 145 -9.69 6.27 10.68
N GLY A 146 -9.60 7.42 10.03
CA GLY A 146 -9.74 7.55 8.59
C GLY A 146 -8.39 7.48 7.85
N PRO A 147 -8.42 7.50 6.51
CA PRO A 147 -7.22 7.62 5.70
C PRO A 147 -6.38 8.86 6.04
N ASP A 148 -5.06 8.70 6.06
CA ASP A 148 -4.11 9.81 6.19
C ASP A 148 -4.15 10.69 4.94
N LEU A 149 -4.33 11.99 5.13
CA LEU A 149 -4.41 13.00 4.08
C LEU A 149 -3.10 13.75 3.84
N THR A 150 -2.05 13.50 4.61
CA THR A 150 -0.76 14.21 4.54
C THR A 150 -0.17 14.20 3.12
N THR A 151 -0.41 13.14 2.36
CA THR A 151 0.08 13.00 0.97
C THR A 151 -1.05 12.80 -0.04
N ILE A 152 -2.25 13.22 0.29
CA ILE A 152 -3.43 12.88 -0.51
C ILE A 152 -3.38 13.49 -1.92
N GLY A 153 -2.85 14.70 -2.06
CA GLY A 153 -2.69 15.38 -3.33
C GLY A 153 -1.65 14.77 -4.28
N ALA A 154 -0.77 13.88 -3.76
CA ALA A 154 0.12 13.07 -4.59
C ALA A 154 -0.56 11.79 -5.10
N ARG A 155 -1.72 11.41 -4.54
CA ARG A 155 -2.40 10.14 -4.79
C ARG A 155 -3.76 10.29 -5.47
N ARG A 156 -4.35 11.48 -5.44
CA ARG A 156 -5.68 11.75 -5.98
C ARG A 156 -5.72 13.10 -6.68
N SER A 157 -6.44 13.16 -7.78
CA SER A 157 -6.74 14.39 -8.48
C SER A 157 -7.74 15.27 -7.71
N GLY A 158 -7.78 16.57 -8.00
CA GLY A 158 -8.75 17.49 -7.41
C GLY A 158 -10.21 17.07 -7.71
N GLU A 159 -10.47 16.48 -8.87
CA GLU A 159 -11.79 15.95 -9.22
C GLU A 159 -12.20 14.78 -8.32
N GLU A 160 -11.28 13.83 -8.09
CA GLU A 160 -11.52 12.68 -7.20
C GLU A 160 -11.69 13.11 -5.74
N LEU A 161 -10.92 14.12 -5.30
CA LEU A 161 -11.05 14.72 -3.97
C LEU A 161 -12.42 15.38 -3.82
N ARG A 162 -12.83 16.20 -4.83
CA ARG A 162 -14.14 16.82 -4.84
C ARG A 162 -15.25 15.76 -4.81
N ALA A 163 -15.18 14.73 -5.64
CA ALA A 163 -16.14 13.65 -5.66
C ALA A 163 -16.24 12.96 -4.29
N SER A 164 -15.11 12.74 -3.63
CA SER A 164 -15.09 12.13 -2.28
C SER A 164 -15.75 12.99 -1.22
N LEU A 165 -15.68 14.33 -1.36
CA LEU A 165 -16.31 15.29 -0.44
C LEU A 165 -17.82 15.42 -0.68
N VAL A 166 -18.27 15.47 -1.94
CA VAL A 166 -19.67 15.73 -2.26
C VAL A 166 -20.51 14.46 -2.38
N SER A 167 -19.89 13.35 -2.76
CA SER A 167 -20.56 12.06 -2.94
C SER A 167 -19.66 10.90 -2.50
N PRO A 168 -19.39 10.78 -1.18
CA PRO A 168 -18.54 9.71 -0.67
C PRO A 168 -19.15 8.34 -1.02
N LYS A 169 -18.30 7.41 -1.46
CA LYS A 169 -18.74 6.04 -1.79
C LYS A 169 -19.39 5.40 -0.56
N LYS A 170 -20.48 4.67 -0.78
CA LYS A 170 -21.23 4.01 0.29
C LYS A 170 -20.37 3.05 1.11
N ASN A 171 -19.47 2.32 0.46
CA ASN A 171 -18.60 1.35 1.11
C ASN A 171 -17.15 1.81 1.05
N VAL A 172 -16.39 1.50 2.09
CA VAL A 172 -14.95 1.71 2.14
C VAL A 172 -14.20 0.58 1.46
N THR A 173 -12.98 0.86 1.03
CA THR A 173 -12.04 -0.15 0.54
C THR A 173 -11.58 -1.06 1.69
N PRO A 174 -11.09 -2.28 1.42
CA PRO A 174 -10.70 -3.24 2.45
C PRO A 174 -9.75 -2.66 3.52
N GLU A 175 -8.79 -1.84 3.12
CA GLU A 175 -7.80 -1.20 4.00
C GLU A 175 -8.37 -0.09 4.89
N ASN A 176 -9.58 0.38 4.60
CA ASN A 176 -10.26 1.44 5.35
C ASN A 176 -11.47 0.94 6.13
N ARG A 177 -11.63 -0.38 6.26
CA ARG A 177 -12.72 -0.98 7.03
C ARG A 177 -12.66 -0.56 8.48
N GLY A 178 -13.82 -0.29 9.03
CA GLY A 178 -14.02 -0.12 10.47
C GLY A 178 -14.19 -1.46 11.17
N VAL A 179 -14.17 -1.40 12.49
CA VAL A 179 -14.53 -2.51 13.36
C VAL A 179 -15.32 -1.98 14.55
N GLU A 180 -16.35 -2.70 14.95
CA GLU A 180 -17.09 -2.52 16.18
C GLU A 180 -16.92 -3.74 17.06
N LEU A 181 -16.49 -3.52 18.30
CA LEU A 181 -16.26 -4.54 19.32
C LEU A 181 -17.15 -4.26 20.53
N ILE A 182 -17.68 -5.34 21.14
CA ILE A 182 -18.25 -5.26 22.50
C ILE A 182 -17.42 -6.18 23.39
N THR A 183 -16.78 -5.59 24.39
CA THR A 183 -15.95 -6.31 25.37
C THR A 183 -16.80 -7.12 26.33
N SER A 184 -16.19 -8.04 27.09
CA SER A 184 -16.89 -8.87 28.08
C SER A 184 -17.58 -8.06 29.19
N ASP A 185 -17.08 -6.87 29.51
CA ASP A 185 -17.71 -5.91 30.44
C ASP A 185 -18.80 -5.04 29.78
N GLY A 186 -19.10 -5.27 28.48
CA GLY A 186 -20.18 -4.59 27.75
C GLY A 186 -19.80 -3.27 27.11
N LYS A 187 -18.52 -2.87 27.17
CA LYS A 187 -18.06 -1.62 26.57
C LYS A 187 -17.97 -1.75 25.05
N THR A 188 -18.58 -0.82 24.33
CA THR A 188 -18.45 -0.71 22.86
C THR A 188 -17.20 0.07 22.51
N ILE A 189 -16.38 -0.49 21.62
CA ILE A 189 -15.17 0.13 21.08
C ILE A 189 -15.26 0.09 19.56
N THR A 190 -15.10 1.24 18.93
CA THR A 190 -15.08 1.39 17.47
C THR A 190 -13.77 1.97 17.00
N GLY A 191 -13.40 1.68 15.74
CA GLY A 191 -12.20 2.23 15.15
C GLY A 191 -11.90 1.63 13.78
N ARG A 192 -10.71 1.91 13.29
CA ARG A 192 -10.23 1.33 12.03
C ARG A 192 -9.65 -0.05 12.29
N LEU A 193 -10.11 -1.03 11.51
CA LEU A 193 -9.54 -2.37 11.52
C LEU A 193 -8.14 -2.34 10.88
N LEU A 194 -7.15 -2.81 11.61
CA LEU A 194 -5.79 -2.97 11.09
C LEU A 194 -5.54 -4.40 10.65
N ARG A 195 -5.88 -5.34 11.53
CA ARG A 195 -5.70 -6.77 11.27
C ARG A 195 -6.65 -7.62 12.12
N HIS A 196 -7.03 -8.77 11.62
CA HIS A 196 -7.66 -9.82 12.43
C HIS A 196 -7.29 -11.20 11.87
N ASP A 197 -7.35 -12.19 12.74
CA ASP A 197 -7.24 -13.62 12.42
C ASP A 197 -8.34 -14.40 13.17
N GLY A 198 -8.19 -15.72 13.29
CA GLY A 198 -9.14 -16.57 14.01
C GLY A 198 -9.25 -16.26 15.51
N PHE A 199 -8.23 -15.66 16.12
CA PHE A 199 -8.08 -15.52 17.57
C PHE A 199 -8.08 -14.09 18.04
N SER A 200 -7.56 -13.16 17.26
CA SER A 200 -7.32 -11.78 17.67
C SER A 200 -7.82 -10.76 16.65
N VAL A 201 -7.96 -9.53 17.12
CA VAL A 201 -8.23 -8.35 16.31
C VAL A 201 -7.36 -7.18 16.79
N GLN A 202 -6.75 -6.47 15.85
CA GLN A 202 -5.99 -5.25 16.08
C GLN A 202 -6.68 -4.09 15.37
N MET A 203 -6.79 -2.98 16.07
CA MET A 203 -7.48 -1.80 15.58
C MET A 203 -6.81 -0.52 16.06
N MET A 204 -7.05 0.55 15.33
CA MET A 204 -6.81 1.92 15.79
C MET A 204 -8.13 2.48 16.31
N ASP A 205 -8.20 2.79 17.60
CA ASP A 205 -9.44 3.32 18.18
C ASP A 205 -9.65 4.81 17.85
N SER A 206 -10.80 5.35 18.27
CA SER A 206 -11.16 6.75 18.03
C SER A 206 -10.20 7.76 18.68
N ASN A 207 -9.42 7.32 19.66
CA ASN A 207 -8.41 8.14 20.34
C ASN A 207 -7.02 7.99 19.69
N SER A 208 -6.95 7.38 18.50
CA SER A 208 -5.69 7.08 17.78
C SER A 208 -4.75 6.16 18.57
N GLN A 209 -5.30 5.27 19.40
CA GLN A 209 -4.55 4.28 20.15
C GLN A 209 -4.63 2.92 19.46
N LEU A 210 -3.47 2.29 19.31
CA LEU A 210 -3.38 0.91 18.85
C LEU A 210 -3.92 -0.01 19.95
N ARG A 211 -4.95 -0.79 19.63
CA ARG A 211 -5.59 -1.74 20.53
C ARG A 211 -5.54 -3.15 19.95
N SER A 212 -5.34 -4.11 20.83
CA SER A 212 -5.40 -5.54 20.48
C SER A 212 -6.32 -6.27 21.44
N PHE A 213 -7.19 -7.14 20.90
CA PHE A 213 -8.15 -7.92 21.70
C PHE A 213 -8.11 -9.38 21.27
N GLN A 214 -8.23 -10.28 22.25
CA GLN A 214 -8.52 -11.68 21.99
C GLN A 214 -10.03 -11.81 21.69
N LYS A 215 -10.40 -12.43 20.58
CA LYS A 215 -11.80 -12.56 20.18
C LYS A 215 -12.64 -13.34 21.18
N ALA A 216 -12.02 -14.31 21.87
CA ALA A 216 -12.67 -15.06 22.95
C ALA A 216 -13.15 -14.20 24.13
N ASN A 217 -12.58 -12.99 24.31
CA ASN A 217 -12.94 -12.04 25.36
C ASN A 217 -13.91 -10.96 24.86
N LEU A 218 -14.48 -11.12 23.68
CA LEU A 218 -15.44 -10.19 23.09
C LEU A 218 -16.84 -10.80 23.07
N ARG A 219 -17.86 -10.01 23.40
CA ARG A 219 -19.26 -10.36 23.17
C ARG A 219 -19.66 -10.15 21.71
N LYS A 220 -19.03 -9.19 21.04
CA LYS A 220 -19.28 -8.89 19.62
C LYS A 220 -17.98 -8.51 18.90
N PHE A 221 -17.85 -8.99 17.69
CA PHE A 221 -16.86 -8.55 16.71
C PHE A 221 -17.55 -8.39 15.36
N GLU A 222 -17.56 -7.18 14.82
CA GLU A 222 -18.20 -6.88 13.55
C GLU A 222 -17.28 -5.99 12.70
N ILE A 223 -17.09 -6.38 11.44
CA ILE A 223 -16.34 -5.56 10.46
C ILE A 223 -17.32 -4.61 9.80
N VAL A 224 -17.07 -3.31 9.94
CA VAL A 224 -17.88 -2.25 9.35
C VAL A 224 -17.31 -1.88 7.98
N THR A 225 -18.10 -2.10 6.94
CA THR A 225 -17.73 -1.80 5.55
C THR A 225 -18.40 -0.55 5.01
N THR A 226 -19.39 -0.01 5.70
CA THR A 226 -20.05 1.26 5.37
C THR A 226 -19.11 2.43 5.64
N ASN A 227 -19.11 3.41 4.73
CA ASN A 227 -18.30 4.60 4.88
C ASN A 227 -18.98 5.59 5.86
N PRO A 228 -18.33 5.93 6.98
CA PRO A 228 -18.89 6.91 7.94
C PRO A 228 -18.75 8.36 7.45
N MET A 229 -18.00 8.61 6.37
CA MET A 229 -17.82 9.96 5.84
C MET A 229 -19.14 10.48 5.27
N THR A 230 -19.58 11.63 5.77
CA THR A 230 -20.79 12.30 5.29
C THR A 230 -20.54 13.14 4.06
N SER A 231 -21.60 13.46 3.31
CA SER A 231 -21.50 14.39 2.18
C SER A 231 -21.40 15.83 2.67
N TYR A 232 -20.48 16.58 2.11
CA TYR A 232 -20.31 18.01 2.36
C TYR A 232 -20.97 18.89 1.27
N ALA A 233 -21.69 18.30 0.31
CA ALA A 233 -22.32 19.02 -0.80
C ALA A 233 -23.18 20.20 -0.34
N ASN A 234 -23.93 20.04 0.75
CA ASN A 234 -24.82 21.06 1.31
C ASN A 234 -24.31 21.63 2.65
N GLN A 235 -23.07 21.31 3.05
CA GLN A 235 -22.50 21.74 4.33
C GLN A 235 -21.40 22.80 4.16
N MET A 236 -21.04 23.10 2.91
CA MET A 236 -20.01 24.07 2.55
C MET A 236 -20.47 24.93 1.39
N SER A 237 -20.01 26.17 1.35
CA SER A 237 -20.15 27.00 0.14
C SER A 237 -19.34 26.41 -1.02
N ALA A 238 -19.73 26.70 -2.26
CA ALA A 238 -18.98 26.29 -3.43
C ALA A 238 -17.53 26.81 -3.41
N GLN A 239 -17.31 28.00 -2.85
CA GLN A 239 -16.01 28.62 -2.70
C GLN A 239 -15.15 27.86 -1.65
N ASP A 240 -15.70 27.55 -0.47
CA ASP A 240 -14.99 26.80 0.56
C ASP A 240 -14.66 25.39 0.08
N LEU A 241 -15.59 24.72 -0.61
CA LEU A 241 -15.35 23.41 -1.17
C LEU A 241 -14.21 23.43 -2.21
N THR A 242 -14.18 24.46 -3.08
CA THR A 242 -13.11 24.62 -4.07
C THR A 242 -11.78 24.92 -3.38
N GLY A 243 -11.75 25.79 -2.39
CA GLY A 243 -10.57 26.10 -1.59
C GLY A 243 -10.03 24.88 -0.86
N LEU A 244 -10.91 24.09 -0.24
CA LEU A 244 -10.53 22.85 0.44
C LEU A 244 -9.95 21.81 -0.53
N VAL A 245 -10.56 21.64 -1.70
CA VAL A 245 -10.03 20.72 -2.73
C VAL A 245 -8.63 21.16 -3.18
N ARG A 246 -8.42 22.46 -3.43
CA ARG A 246 -7.09 22.99 -3.78
C ARG A 246 -6.08 22.75 -2.66
N TYR A 247 -6.46 22.99 -1.40
CA TYR A 247 -5.61 22.71 -0.25
C TYR A 247 -5.25 21.22 -0.14
N LEU A 248 -6.22 20.33 -0.23
CA LEU A 248 -5.96 18.87 -0.21
C LEU A 248 -5.09 18.44 -1.39
N SER A 249 -5.27 19.02 -2.57
CA SER A 249 -4.44 18.74 -3.74
C SER A 249 -2.98 19.19 -3.57
N SER A 250 -2.72 20.18 -2.72
CA SER A 250 -1.37 20.66 -2.41
C SER A 250 -0.62 19.76 -1.41
N LEU A 251 -1.32 18.91 -0.68
CA LEU A 251 -0.72 17.99 0.31
C LEU A 251 0.02 16.84 -0.38
N LYS A 252 1.28 17.05 -0.74
CA LYS A 252 2.12 16.07 -1.47
C LYS A 252 3.22 15.43 -0.63
N GLY A 253 3.34 15.80 0.64
CA GLY A 253 4.25 15.16 1.60
C GLY A 253 5.73 15.57 1.52
N ASN A 254 6.11 16.43 0.59
CA ASN A 254 7.52 16.80 0.38
C ASN A 254 7.86 18.24 0.76
N GLU A 255 6.93 18.98 1.31
CA GLU A 255 7.20 20.32 1.82
C GLU A 255 6.62 20.44 3.22
N LYS A 256 7.52 20.81 4.14
CA LYS A 256 7.14 21.37 5.42
C LYS A 256 6.36 22.66 5.08
N PRO A 257 5.12 22.81 5.51
CA PRO A 257 4.42 24.08 5.33
C PRO A 257 5.15 25.22 6.02
#